data_b2143d8637d1b34335a3c12344d108a4
#
_entry.id   b2143d8637d1b34335a3c12344d108a4
#
_cell.length_a   1.000
_cell.length_b   1.000
_cell.length_c   1.000
_cell.angle_alpha   90.00
_cell.angle_beta   90.00
_cell.angle_gamma   90.00
#
_symmetry.space_group_name_H-M   'P 1'
#
loop_
_entity.id
_entity.type
_entity.pdbx_description
1 polymer ?
#
loop_
_entity_poly.entity_id
_entity_poly.type
_entity_poly.pdbx_seq_one_letter_code
_entity_poly.pdbx_strand_id
1 'polypeptide(L)'
;MLNKKNPFIVLSLIILANILTYNLNYKVDLTEEKRFTLSDQSIKIISNIDDNLTVKIYLKGSLPAGFQLLNASIKNFMLNIKKINNKIDFEFIDPNDAENEEERLKIFNQLQVQGLYATDLTIKKSSETSRKIIFPGAIIYFKEKRESINLLENNFGVSTQENINNSIENIEFKIISTINKLLSNNKLKIGFLKGNGELPSNALKDITESVNNDNNNLKYYYNVEDVNLKEFEVDTITNKPNITKQLNKLLNYKVLIIAKPTIAFNKLDKLLIDQYLMNGGRLLFFIDGVNASLDSLNNKNGYFISSKNNLNIDDQFFKYGFRINSDLIQDQRSIEIPIITGYSNNKPIQEFFKWPYYPLLKNSSNNPISKNIDAIKCDFVSSIDTIKNNIKKTILLASSDKSRTVLSPSKISLSILENPPPI
;
A
#
# COMPACT_ATOMS: atom_id res chain seq x y z
N MET A 1 -29.70 -30.08 42.28
CA MET A 1 -31.09 -29.68 41.96
C MET A 1 -31.04 -28.41 41.10
N LEU A 2 -31.07 -28.55 39.79
CA LEU A 2 -31.18 -27.43 38.85
C LEU A 2 -32.67 -27.12 38.69
N ASN A 3 -33.09 -26.00 39.27
CA ASN A 3 -34.45 -25.47 39.14
C ASN A 3 -34.82 -25.37 37.65
N LYS A 4 -35.93 -25.98 37.24
CA LYS A 4 -36.56 -25.82 35.93
C LYS A 4 -36.83 -24.34 35.72
N LYS A 5 -35.93 -23.63 35.05
CA LYS A 5 -36.15 -22.23 34.66
C LYS A 5 -37.38 -22.21 33.76
N ASN A 6 -38.36 -21.43 34.20
CA ASN A 6 -39.65 -21.29 33.53
C ASN A 6 -39.41 -20.85 32.06
N PRO A 7 -39.79 -21.65 31.04
CA PRO A 7 -39.48 -21.38 29.63
C PRO A 7 -39.97 -20.00 29.16
N PHE A 8 -41.02 -19.47 29.81
CA PHE A 8 -41.55 -18.14 29.56
C PHE A 8 -40.59 -17.01 30.00
N ILE A 9 -39.80 -17.22 31.07
CA ILE A 9 -38.80 -16.23 31.50
C ILE A 9 -37.62 -16.20 30.52
N VAL A 10 -37.19 -17.36 30.02
CA VAL A 10 -36.13 -17.46 29.03
C VAL A 10 -36.56 -16.82 27.70
N LEU A 11 -37.78 -17.08 27.26
CA LEU A 11 -38.35 -16.49 26.06
C LEU A 11 -38.48 -14.97 26.19
N SER A 12 -38.96 -14.48 27.35
CA SER A 12 -39.06 -13.04 27.64
C SER A 12 -37.69 -12.32 27.65
N LEU A 13 -36.67 -12.99 28.21
CA LEU A 13 -35.29 -12.46 28.19
C LEU A 13 -34.69 -12.42 26.75
N ILE A 14 -34.99 -13.41 25.93
CA ILE A 14 -34.55 -13.43 24.53
C ILE A 14 -35.25 -12.32 23.74
N ILE A 15 -36.54 -12.10 23.94
CA ILE A 15 -37.30 -11.02 23.29
C ILE A 15 -36.78 -9.66 23.77
N LEU A 16 -36.53 -9.47 25.06
CA LEU A 16 -35.98 -8.24 25.62
C LEU A 16 -34.57 -7.96 25.08
N ALA A 17 -33.72 -8.99 25.00
CA ALA A 17 -32.40 -8.88 24.40
C ALA A 17 -32.47 -8.49 22.91
N ASN A 18 -33.41 -9.06 22.14
CA ASN A 18 -33.62 -8.68 20.74
C ASN A 18 -34.11 -7.23 20.59
N ILE A 19 -35.01 -6.77 21.46
CA ILE A 19 -35.49 -5.37 21.46
C ILE A 19 -34.37 -4.41 21.82
N LEU A 20 -33.54 -4.75 22.81
CA LEU A 20 -32.36 -3.98 23.22
C LEU A 20 -31.29 -3.91 22.11
N THR A 21 -31.00 -5.03 21.47
CA THR A 21 -30.01 -5.09 20.37
C THR A 21 -30.52 -4.40 19.11
N TYR A 22 -31.84 -4.41 18.84
CA TYR A 22 -32.46 -3.68 17.71
C TYR A 22 -32.28 -2.16 17.85
N ASN A 23 -32.39 -1.62 19.07
CA ASN A 23 -32.17 -0.18 19.32
C ASN A 23 -30.70 0.22 19.44
N LEU A 24 -29.82 -0.71 19.76
CA LEU A 24 -28.40 -0.41 20.03
C LEU A 24 -27.52 -0.39 18.77
N ASN A 25 -27.99 -0.62 17.56
CA ASN A 25 -27.24 -0.54 16.28
C ASN A 25 -25.72 -0.81 16.40
N TYR A 26 -25.32 -1.63 17.38
CA TYR A 26 -23.91 -1.98 17.64
C TYR A 26 -23.52 -3.06 16.65
N LYS A 27 -22.76 -2.69 15.63
CA LYS A 27 -22.12 -3.65 14.74
C LYS A 27 -20.80 -4.07 15.38
N VAL A 28 -20.72 -5.29 15.85
CA VAL A 28 -19.46 -5.89 16.31
C VAL A 28 -18.77 -6.48 15.09
N ASP A 29 -17.60 -5.97 14.78
CA ASP A 29 -16.74 -6.55 13.75
C ASP A 29 -16.06 -7.79 14.32
N LEU A 30 -16.53 -8.96 13.90
CA LEU A 30 -16.01 -10.27 14.31
C LEU A 30 -14.84 -10.75 13.43
N THR A 31 -14.43 -9.96 12.44
CA THR A 31 -13.27 -10.33 11.63
C THR A 31 -11.99 -10.15 12.45
N GLU A 32 -11.07 -11.11 12.33
CA GLU A 32 -9.78 -11.09 13.04
C GLU A 32 -9.00 -9.82 12.75
N GLU A 33 -9.13 -9.28 11.53
CA GLU A 33 -8.44 -8.10 11.02
C GLU A 33 -9.24 -6.81 11.18
N LYS A 34 -10.45 -6.85 11.79
CA LYS A 34 -11.36 -5.70 11.95
C LYS A 34 -11.63 -4.94 10.65
N ARG A 35 -11.86 -5.65 9.57
CA ARG A 35 -12.02 -5.11 8.20
C ARG A 35 -13.16 -4.10 8.04
N PHE A 36 -14.16 -4.14 8.93
CA PHE A 36 -15.33 -3.26 8.88
C PHE A 36 -15.28 -2.13 9.93
N THR A 37 -14.18 -2.02 10.66
CA THR A 37 -13.96 -0.97 11.66
C THR A 37 -13.08 0.12 11.06
N LEU A 38 -13.57 1.36 11.04
CA LEU A 38 -12.80 2.51 10.55
C LEU A 38 -11.55 2.73 11.40
N SER A 39 -10.47 3.12 10.74
CA SER A 39 -9.23 3.50 11.42
C SER A 39 -9.42 4.83 12.19
N ASP A 40 -8.69 5.00 13.29
CA ASP A 40 -8.71 6.25 14.07
C ASP A 40 -8.34 7.46 13.22
N GLN A 41 -7.46 7.26 12.24
CA GLN A 41 -7.07 8.29 11.30
C GLN A 41 -8.24 8.72 10.40
N SER A 42 -8.99 7.76 9.88
CA SER A 42 -10.18 8.02 9.06
C SER A 42 -11.24 8.76 9.87
N ILE A 43 -11.50 8.33 11.10
CA ILE A 43 -12.43 9.00 12.01
C ILE A 43 -12.02 10.45 12.23
N LYS A 44 -10.73 10.71 12.45
CA LYS A 44 -10.21 12.07 12.65
C LYS A 44 -10.39 12.95 11.40
N ILE A 45 -10.11 12.42 10.20
CA ILE A 45 -10.31 13.16 8.93
C ILE A 45 -11.78 13.48 8.72
N ILE A 46 -12.67 12.50 8.91
CA ILE A 46 -14.11 12.65 8.74
C ILE A 46 -14.68 13.67 9.73
N SER A 47 -14.26 13.62 10.99
CA SER A 47 -14.74 14.54 12.04
C SER A 47 -14.34 16.00 11.79
N ASN A 48 -13.25 16.24 11.03
CA ASN A 48 -12.77 17.57 10.70
C ASN A 48 -13.45 18.20 9.46
N ILE A 49 -14.40 17.53 8.82
CA ILE A 49 -15.13 18.09 7.69
C ILE A 49 -16.11 19.15 8.21
N ASP A 50 -15.88 20.41 7.79
CA ASP A 50 -16.59 21.59 8.27
C ASP A 50 -17.74 22.04 7.40
N ASP A 51 -17.88 21.51 6.17
CA ASP A 51 -18.89 21.88 5.18
C ASP A 51 -19.48 20.65 4.49
N ASN A 52 -20.50 20.82 3.67
CA ASN A 52 -21.16 19.72 2.96
C ASN A 52 -20.21 19.05 1.97
N LEU A 53 -20.12 17.72 2.08
CA LEU A 53 -19.38 16.85 1.19
C LEU A 53 -20.33 15.85 0.54
N THR A 54 -20.38 15.83 -0.79
CA THR A 54 -21.26 14.93 -1.55
C THR A 54 -20.43 13.92 -2.34
N VAL A 55 -20.82 12.63 -2.22
CA VAL A 55 -20.18 11.53 -2.96
C VAL A 55 -21.18 10.94 -3.94
N LYS A 56 -20.91 11.10 -5.24
CA LYS A 56 -21.72 10.48 -6.32
C LYS A 56 -21.05 9.19 -6.76
N ILE A 57 -21.70 8.06 -6.55
CA ILE A 57 -21.16 6.71 -6.80
C ILE A 57 -21.84 6.13 -8.03
N TYR A 58 -21.07 5.87 -9.08
CA TYR A 58 -21.57 5.42 -10.38
C TYR A 58 -21.60 3.89 -10.51
N LEU A 59 -22.04 3.21 -9.46
CA LEU A 59 -22.12 1.75 -9.39
C LEU A 59 -23.51 1.31 -8.93
N LYS A 60 -24.54 1.54 -9.79
CA LYS A 60 -25.93 1.16 -9.55
C LYS A 60 -26.49 0.40 -10.74
N GLY A 61 -27.65 -0.21 -10.57
CA GLY A 61 -28.39 -0.92 -11.61
C GLY A 61 -28.19 -2.44 -11.56
N SER A 62 -28.44 -3.14 -12.67
CA SER A 62 -28.28 -4.59 -12.77
C SER A 62 -26.79 -4.94 -12.88
N LEU A 63 -26.20 -5.41 -11.79
CA LEU A 63 -24.78 -5.73 -11.64
C LEU A 63 -24.58 -7.25 -11.45
N PRO A 64 -23.47 -7.85 -11.95
CA PRO A 64 -23.04 -9.20 -11.57
C PRO A 64 -22.76 -9.32 -10.07
N ALA A 65 -22.82 -10.55 -9.53
CA ALA A 65 -22.73 -10.82 -8.09
C ALA A 65 -21.53 -10.15 -7.39
N GLY A 66 -20.33 -10.21 -8.00
CA GLY A 66 -19.14 -9.57 -7.43
C GLY A 66 -19.27 -8.05 -7.32
N PHE A 67 -19.83 -7.39 -8.36
CA PHE A 67 -20.07 -5.94 -8.34
C PHE A 67 -21.24 -5.53 -7.41
N GLN A 68 -22.21 -6.44 -7.18
CA GLN A 68 -23.23 -6.23 -6.14
C GLN A 68 -22.58 -6.21 -4.75
N LEU A 69 -21.61 -7.11 -4.50
CA LEU A 69 -20.87 -7.15 -3.25
C LEU A 69 -20.05 -5.86 -3.05
N LEU A 70 -19.36 -5.39 -4.09
CA LEU A 70 -18.61 -4.13 -4.06
C LEU A 70 -19.56 -2.94 -3.76
N ASN A 71 -20.70 -2.86 -4.47
CA ASN A 71 -21.73 -1.83 -4.22
C ASN A 71 -22.22 -1.84 -2.77
N ALA A 72 -22.56 -3.04 -2.23
CA ALA A 72 -23.03 -3.18 -0.86
C ALA A 72 -21.95 -2.78 0.16
N SER A 73 -20.68 -3.11 -0.10
CA SER A 73 -19.55 -2.74 0.76
C SER A 73 -19.34 -1.22 0.77
N ILE A 74 -19.36 -0.57 -0.39
CA ILE A 74 -19.29 0.90 -0.51
C ILE A 74 -20.47 1.55 0.24
N LYS A 75 -21.70 1.06 0.05
CA LYS A 75 -22.89 1.58 0.73
C LYS A 75 -22.75 1.50 2.26
N ASN A 76 -22.31 0.35 2.77
CA ASN A 76 -22.09 0.17 4.20
C ASN A 76 -21.00 1.12 4.73
N PHE A 77 -19.90 1.28 3.99
CA PHE A 77 -18.85 2.23 4.33
C PHE A 77 -19.39 3.68 4.39
N MET A 78 -20.13 4.12 3.36
CA MET A 78 -20.70 5.46 3.30
C MET A 78 -21.71 5.73 4.43
N LEU A 79 -22.53 4.73 4.79
CA LEU A 79 -23.42 4.82 5.94
C LEU A 79 -22.66 4.96 7.27
N ASN A 80 -21.52 4.28 7.41
CA ASN A 80 -20.70 4.39 8.62
C ASN A 80 -20.07 5.78 8.74
N ILE A 81 -19.50 6.34 7.68
CA ILE A 81 -18.90 7.67 7.73
C ILE A 81 -19.96 8.78 7.90
N LYS A 82 -21.17 8.64 7.30
CA LYS A 82 -22.27 9.56 7.50
C LYS A 82 -22.76 9.60 8.95
N LYS A 83 -22.70 8.48 9.69
CA LYS A 83 -23.01 8.44 11.13
C LYS A 83 -22.01 9.25 11.98
N ILE A 84 -20.75 9.33 11.56
CA ILE A 84 -19.71 10.10 12.25
C ILE A 84 -19.86 11.59 11.98
N ASN A 85 -20.14 11.94 10.70
CA ASN A 85 -20.35 13.33 10.30
C ASN A 85 -21.53 13.44 9.34
N ASN A 86 -22.60 14.10 9.80
CA ASN A 86 -23.85 14.27 9.05
C ASN A 86 -23.75 15.24 7.87
N LYS A 87 -22.63 15.97 7.73
CA LYS A 87 -22.34 16.82 6.56
C LYS A 87 -21.92 16.03 5.34
N ILE A 88 -21.70 14.72 5.49
CA ILE A 88 -21.38 13.82 4.39
C ILE A 88 -22.68 13.25 3.83
N ASP A 89 -22.90 13.47 2.55
CA ASP A 89 -24.02 12.87 1.81
C ASP A 89 -23.53 12.03 0.63
N PHE A 90 -24.34 11.07 0.20
CA PHE A 90 -23.98 10.22 -0.92
C PHE A 90 -25.19 9.72 -1.70
N GLU A 91 -24.99 9.51 -2.98
CA GLU A 91 -26.00 8.96 -3.89
C GLU A 91 -25.38 7.91 -4.82
N PHE A 92 -26.17 6.89 -5.16
CA PHE A 92 -25.82 5.90 -6.18
C PHE A 92 -26.54 6.20 -7.46
N ILE A 93 -25.80 6.33 -8.55
CA ILE A 93 -26.27 6.69 -9.89
C ILE A 93 -26.03 5.52 -10.83
N ASP A 94 -27.02 5.17 -11.65
CA ASP A 94 -26.84 4.24 -12.78
C ASP A 94 -26.53 5.06 -14.04
N PRO A 95 -25.32 5.00 -14.59
CA PRO A 95 -24.98 5.70 -15.83
C PRO A 95 -25.76 5.17 -17.07
N ASN A 96 -26.37 3.99 -16.94
CA ASN A 96 -27.17 3.40 -18.02
C ASN A 96 -28.67 3.82 -17.98
N ASP A 97 -29.08 4.54 -16.94
CA ASP A 97 -30.45 5.04 -16.79
C ASP A 97 -30.61 6.37 -17.57
N ALA A 98 -30.64 6.26 -18.90
CA ALA A 98 -30.80 7.36 -19.84
C ALA A 98 -31.96 7.05 -20.78
N GLU A 99 -32.67 8.08 -21.25
CA GLU A 99 -33.86 7.94 -22.10
C GLU A 99 -33.54 7.31 -23.46
N ASN A 100 -32.35 7.55 -23.97
CA ASN A 100 -31.90 7.04 -25.27
C ASN A 100 -30.39 6.77 -25.30
N GLU A 101 -29.93 6.14 -26.40
CA GLU A 101 -28.55 5.75 -26.56
C GLU A 101 -27.57 6.93 -26.71
N GLU A 102 -28.04 8.01 -27.36
CA GLU A 102 -27.20 9.20 -27.55
C GLU A 102 -26.93 9.90 -26.22
N GLU A 103 -27.93 10.01 -25.36
CA GLU A 103 -27.77 10.57 -24.03
C GLU A 103 -26.88 9.70 -23.15
N ARG A 104 -27.05 8.37 -23.22
CA ARG A 104 -26.17 7.43 -22.51
C ARG A 104 -24.70 7.59 -22.91
N LEU A 105 -24.41 7.71 -24.21
CA LEU A 105 -23.06 7.95 -24.70
C LEU A 105 -22.50 9.30 -24.22
N LYS A 106 -23.32 10.34 -24.15
CA LYS A 106 -22.93 11.65 -23.59
C LYS A 106 -22.54 11.52 -22.12
N ILE A 107 -23.34 10.79 -21.32
CA ILE A 107 -23.04 10.53 -19.92
C ILE A 107 -21.71 9.77 -19.79
N PHE A 108 -21.52 8.71 -20.57
CA PHE A 108 -20.28 7.94 -20.55
C PHE A 108 -19.05 8.78 -20.88
N ASN A 109 -19.13 9.60 -21.93
CA ASN A 109 -18.04 10.51 -22.31
C ASN A 109 -17.78 11.54 -21.21
N GLN A 110 -18.81 12.09 -20.57
CA GLN A 110 -18.65 13.02 -19.46
C GLN A 110 -17.93 12.38 -18.27
N LEU A 111 -18.29 11.14 -17.90
CA LEU A 111 -17.67 10.42 -16.81
C LEU A 111 -16.20 10.10 -17.11
N GLN A 112 -15.88 9.73 -18.36
CA GLN A 112 -14.48 9.49 -18.78
C GLN A 112 -13.65 10.79 -18.75
N VAL A 113 -14.20 11.90 -19.24
CA VAL A 113 -13.52 13.22 -19.16
C VAL A 113 -13.33 13.65 -17.70
N GLN A 114 -14.21 13.22 -16.81
CA GLN A 114 -14.08 13.46 -15.37
C GLN A 114 -13.10 12.51 -14.67
N GLY A 115 -12.50 11.55 -15.40
CA GLY A 115 -11.48 10.63 -14.89
C GLY A 115 -12.00 9.30 -14.36
N LEU A 116 -13.25 8.93 -14.62
CA LEU A 116 -13.77 7.61 -14.31
C LEU A 116 -13.55 6.63 -15.47
N TYR A 117 -13.16 5.40 -15.16
CA TYR A 117 -12.91 4.37 -16.17
C TYR A 117 -14.13 3.50 -16.39
N ALA A 118 -14.45 3.33 -17.68
CA ALA A 118 -15.45 2.38 -18.12
C ALA A 118 -14.93 0.95 -17.97
N THR A 119 -15.76 0.06 -17.45
CA THR A 119 -15.50 -1.39 -17.40
C THR A 119 -16.55 -2.10 -18.24
N ASP A 120 -16.11 -2.87 -19.22
CA ASP A 120 -16.99 -3.66 -20.09
C ASP A 120 -17.28 -5.01 -19.41
N LEU A 121 -18.54 -5.28 -19.13
CA LEU A 121 -18.99 -6.53 -18.53
C LEU A 121 -19.75 -7.38 -19.54
N THR A 122 -19.28 -8.60 -19.70
CA THR A 122 -20.03 -9.63 -20.43
C THR A 122 -20.89 -10.43 -19.46
N ILE A 123 -22.20 -10.22 -19.50
CA ILE A 123 -23.17 -10.92 -18.66
C ILE A 123 -23.74 -12.10 -19.48
N LYS A 124 -23.39 -13.32 -19.06
CA LYS A 124 -23.99 -14.54 -19.64
C LYS A 124 -25.25 -14.89 -18.83
N LYS A 125 -26.43 -14.74 -19.43
CA LYS A 125 -27.66 -15.38 -18.96
C LYS A 125 -27.86 -16.65 -19.77
N SER A 126 -28.62 -17.62 -19.26
CA SER A 126 -28.79 -18.97 -19.80
C SER A 126 -29.09 -19.08 -21.33
N SER A 127 -29.54 -18.02 -21.96
CA SER A 127 -29.85 -17.96 -23.39
C SER A 127 -29.31 -16.74 -24.14
N GLU A 128 -28.77 -15.73 -23.43
CA GLU A 128 -28.31 -14.49 -24.04
C GLU A 128 -27.00 -14.00 -23.41
N THR A 129 -26.11 -13.52 -24.27
CA THR A 129 -24.91 -12.79 -23.82
C THR A 129 -25.15 -11.31 -24.05
N SER A 130 -25.22 -10.54 -22.97
CA SER A 130 -25.34 -9.07 -23.05
C SER A 130 -24.05 -8.40 -22.60
N ARG A 131 -23.65 -7.35 -23.30
CA ARG A 131 -22.56 -6.45 -22.87
C ARG A 131 -23.16 -5.27 -22.14
N LYS A 132 -22.55 -4.92 -21.00
CA LYS A 132 -22.93 -3.75 -20.22
C LYS A 132 -21.69 -2.97 -19.82
N ILE A 133 -21.69 -1.67 -20.07
CA ILE A 133 -20.65 -0.78 -19.60
C ILE A 133 -21.03 -0.26 -18.22
N ILE A 134 -20.14 -0.37 -17.25
CA ILE A 134 -20.29 0.19 -15.91
C ILE A 134 -19.14 1.12 -15.60
N PHE A 135 -19.33 2.01 -14.61
CA PHE A 135 -18.29 2.92 -14.09
C PHE A 135 -18.12 2.67 -12.59
N PRO A 136 -17.32 1.68 -12.18
CA PRO A 136 -17.12 1.35 -10.77
C PRO A 136 -16.24 2.40 -10.08
N GLY A 137 -16.78 3.61 -9.92
CA GLY A 137 -16.07 4.75 -9.36
C GLY A 137 -17.03 5.75 -8.70
N ALA A 138 -16.45 6.80 -8.16
CA ALA A 138 -17.19 7.90 -7.54
C ALA A 138 -16.55 9.26 -7.85
N ILE A 139 -17.34 10.32 -7.74
CA ILE A 139 -16.87 11.70 -7.77
C ILE A 139 -17.26 12.33 -6.45
N ILE A 140 -16.27 12.89 -5.76
CA ILE A 140 -16.42 13.55 -4.47
C ILE A 140 -16.38 15.05 -4.69
N TYR A 141 -17.38 15.75 -4.16
CA TYR A 141 -17.54 17.20 -4.25
C TYR A 141 -17.39 17.80 -2.85
N PHE A 142 -16.56 18.81 -2.73
CA PHE A 142 -16.41 19.59 -1.51
C PHE A 142 -16.15 21.05 -1.86
N LYS A 143 -17.08 21.93 -1.48
CA LYS A 143 -17.10 23.34 -1.93
C LYS A 143 -17.04 23.41 -3.45
N GLU A 144 -16.09 24.18 -4.01
CA GLU A 144 -15.90 24.29 -5.47
C GLU A 144 -14.95 23.24 -6.06
N LYS A 145 -14.39 22.35 -5.20
CA LYS A 145 -13.45 21.31 -5.61
C LYS A 145 -14.17 20.00 -5.87
N ARG A 146 -13.65 19.23 -6.81
CA ARG A 146 -14.08 17.85 -7.05
C ARG A 146 -12.89 16.96 -7.36
N GLU A 147 -13.00 15.68 -6.99
CA GLU A 147 -12.04 14.63 -7.32
C GLU A 147 -12.78 13.36 -7.72
N SER A 148 -12.30 12.70 -8.77
CA SER A 148 -12.79 11.40 -9.19
C SER A 148 -11.93 10.28 -8.61
N ILE A 149 -12.55 9.13 -8.40
CA ILE A 149 -11.90 7.97 -7.81
C ILE A 149 -12.44 6.69 -8.47
N ASN A 150 -11.54 5.86 -8.96
CA ASN A 150 -11.89 4.54 -9.47
C ASN A 150 -11.83 3.53 -8.31
N LEU A 151 -12.98 2.94 -7.98
CA LEU A 151 -13.15 2.05 -6.83
C LEU A 151 -12.80 0.60 -7.16
N LEU A 152 -12.81 0.21 -8.44
CA LEU A 152 -12.37 -1.10 -8.89
C LEU A 152 -10.84 -1.12 -9.02
N GLU A 153 -10.20 -2.12 -8.42
CA GLU A 153 -8.81 -2.47 -8.72
C GLU A 153 -8.73 -3.24 -10.05
N ASN A 154 -7.68 -2.99 -10.79
CA ASN A 154 -7.43 -3.65 -12.07
C ASN A 154 -5.97 -4.12 -12.13
N ASN A 155 -5.60 -5.02 -11.23
CA ASN A 155 -4.26 -5.56 -11.15
C ASN A 155 -4.04 -6.57 -12.27
N PHE A 156 -2.97 -6.39 -13.03
CA PHE A 156 -2.65 -7.27 -14.15
C PHE A 156 -2.28 -8.68 -13.66
N GLY A 157 -2.80 -9.70 -14.33
CA GLY A 157 -2.53 -11.11 -13.96
C GLY A 157 -3.35 -11.64 -12.78
N VAL A 158 -4.23 -10.84 -12.24
CA VAL A 158 -5.11 -11.19 -11.09
C VAL A 158 -6.52 -11.50 -11.60
N SER A 159 -7.20 -12.46 -10.99
CA SER A 159 -8.58 -12.81 -11.36
C SER A 159 -9.55 -11.66 -11.08
N THR A 160 -10.68 -11.61 -11.83
CA THR A 160 -11.73 -10.61 -11.60
C THR A 160 -12.27 -10.64 -10.17
N GLN A 161 -12.44 -11.84 -9.60
CA GLN A 161 -12.95 -11.97 -8.22
C GLN A 161 -11.96 -11.43 -7.20
N GLU A 162 -10.68 -11.67 -7.39
CA GLU A 162 -9.61 -11.17 -6.52
C GLU A 162 -9.46 -9.65 -6.64
N ASN A 163 -9.56 -9.09 -7.85
CA ASN A 163 -9.62 -7.64 -8.05
C ASN A 163 -10.80 -6.99 -7.32
N ILE A 164 -11.97 -7.65 -7.30
CA ILE A 164 -13.13 -7.17 -6.53
C ILE A 164 -12.85 -7.23 -5.03
N ASN A 165 -12.26 -8.31 -4.52
CA ASN A 165 -11.91 -8.45 -3.11
C ASN A 165 -10.90 -7.36 -2.69
N ASN A 166 -9.85 -7.16 -3.47
CA ASN A 166 -8.87 -6.08 -3.25
C ASN A 166 -9.53 -4.69 -3.28
N SER A 167 -10.50 -4.52 -4.19
CA SER A 167 -11.28 -3.27 -4.26
C SER A 167 -12.07 -3.01 -2.98
N ILE A 168 -12.70 -4.04 -2.41
CA ILE A 168 -13.47 -3.94 -1.17
C ILE A 168 -12.54 -3.60 0.01
N GLU A 169 -11.37 -4.20 0.09
CA GLU A 169 -10.37 -3.94 1.13
C GLU A 169 -9.84 -2.50 1.08
N ASN A 170 -9.72 -1.93 -0.13
CA ASN A 170 -9.18 -0.60 -0.36
C ASN A 170 -10.21 0.54 -0.31
N ILE A 171 -11.51 0.28 -0.06
CA ILE A 171 -12.57 1.31 -0.05
C ILE A 171 -12.24 2.44 0.92
N GLU A 172 -11.88 2.12 2.16
CA GLU A 172 -11.56 3.11 3.19
C GLU A 172 -10.41 4.00 2.73
N PHE A 173 -9.31 3.39 2.32
CA PHE A 173 -8.13 4.15 1.87
C PHE A 173 -8.45 5.06 0.70
N LYS A 174 -9.10 4.55 -0.35
CA LYS A 174 -9.41 5.33 -1.56
C LYS A 174 -10.32 6.52 -1.28
N ILE A 175 -11.41 6.30 -0.55
CA ILE A 175 -12.37 7.38 -0.26
C ILE A 175 -11.77 8.40 0.71
N ILE A 176 -11.17 7.95 1.82
CA ILE A 176 -10.65 8.86 2.84
C ILE A 176 -9.44 9.65 2.36
N SER A 177 -8.53 9.04 1.59
CA SER A 177 -7.38 9.76 1.03
C SER A 177 -7.83 10.83 0.02
N THR A 178 -8.85 10.55 -0.79
CA THR A 178 -9.43 11.51 -1.72
C THR A 178 -10.14 12.66 -0.98
N ILE A 179 -10.90 12.36 0.07
CA ILE A 179 -11.48 13.39 0.95
C ILE A 179 -10.37 14.24 1.56
N ASN A 180 -9.33 13.64 2.13
CA ASN A 180 -8.22 14.36 2.72
C ASN A 180 -7.49 15.25 1.71
N LYS A 181 -7.35 14.81 0.46
CA LYS A 181 -6.83 15.62 -0.64
C LYS A 181 -7.71 16.85 -0.90
N LEU A 182 -9.04 16.70 -0.94
CA LEU A 182 -9.99 17.80 -1.15
C LEU A 182 -9.95 18.83 0.00
N LEU A 183 -9.79 18.35 1.25
CA LEU A 183 -9.67 19.20 2.43
C LEU A 183 -8.34 19.96 2.46
N SER A 184 -7.30 19.43 1.84
CA SER A 184 -5.96 20.02 1.84
C SER A 184 -5.85 21.11 0.76
N ASN A 185 -5.39 22.30 1.15
CA ASN A 185 -5.16 23.39 0.19
C ASN A 185 -3.84 23.25 -0.56
N ASN A 186 -2.83 22.64 0.07
CA ASN A 186 -1.51 22.44 -0.51
C ASN A 186 -1.04 21.01 -0.37
N LYS A 187 -0.52 20.42 -1.45
CA LYS A 187 0.13 19.10 -1.39
C LYS A 187 1.40 19.21 -0.55
N LEU A 188 1.56 18.31 0.40
CA LEU A 188 2.80 18.16 1.16
C LEU A 188 3.93 17.71 0.23
N LYS A 189 5.16 18.17 0.51
CA LYS A 189 6.34 17.78 -0.26
C LYS A 189 6.96 16.49 0.28
N ILE A 190 7.28 15.56 -0.63
CA ILE A 190 8.07 14.35 -0.38
C ILE A 190 9.33 14.44 -1.22
N GLY A 191 10.50 14.21 -0.61
CA GLY A 191 11.78 14.21 -1.30
C GLY A 191 12.35 12.81 -1.43
N PHE A 192 12.70 12.38 -2.65
CA PHE A 192 13.57 11.23 -2.86
C PHE A 192 15.02 11.69 -2.78
N LEU A 193 15.72 11.23 -1.76
CA LEU A 193 17.10 11.61 -1.54
C LEU A 193 17.99 11.03 -2.65
N LYS A 194 18.95 11.85 -3.10
CA LYS A 194 19.98 11.49 -4.08
C LYS A 194 21.35 11.93 -3.56
N GLY A 195 22.39 11.30 -4.08
CA GLY A 195 23.78 11.62 -3.76
C GLY A 195 24.59 10.46 -3.19
N ASN A 196 23.93 9.35 -2.80
CA ASN A 196 24.56 8.15 -2.26
C ASN A 196 24.27 6.90 -3.11
N GLY A 197 24.08 7.07 -4.43
CA GLY A 197 23.86 5.98 -5.36
C GLY A 197 22.49 5.32 -5.23
N GLU A 198 21.51 6.09 -4.82
CA GLU A 198 20.09 5.67 -4.71
C GLU A 198 19.49 5.37 -6.09
N LEU A 199 18.37 4.65 -6.10
CA LEU A 199 17.66 4.31 -7.33
C LEU A 199 17.37 5.57 -8.16
N PRO A 200 17.58 5.52 -9.49
CA PRO A 200 17.23 6.63 -10.38
C PRO A 200 15.71 6.80 -10.48
N SER A 201 15.25 8.01 -10.83
CA SER A 201 13.84 8.38 -10.83
C SER A 201 12.98 7.52 -11.76
N ASN A 202 13.55 7.00 -12.86
CA ASN A 202 12.87 6.09 -13.77
C ASN A 202 12.57 4.72 -13.13
N ALA A 203 13.39 4.25 -12.19
CA ALA A 203 13.13 3.02 -11.43
C ALA A 203 12.08 3.19 -10.33
N LEU A 204 11.69 4.42 -10.04
CA LEU A 204 10.70 4.77 -9.02
C LEU A 204 9.34 5.17 -9.62
N LYS A 205 9.19 5.06 -10.94
CA LYS A 205 7.97 5.51 -11.65
C LYS A 205 6.70 4.82 -11.14
N ASP A 206 6.74 3.53 -10.90
CA ASP A 206 5.58 2.77 -10.43
C ASP A 206 5.06 3.27 -9.07
N ILE A 207 5.95 3.78 -8.22
CA ILE A 207 5.59 4.35 -6.92
C ILE A 207 5.18 5.82 -7.06
N THR A 208 5.87 6.58 -7.92
CA THR A 208 5.70 8.03 -8.03
C THR A 208 4.62 8.44 -9.00
N GLU A 209 4.45 7.70 -10.09
CA GLU A 209 3.52 7.99 -11.19
C GLU A 209 2.69 6.76 -11.49
N SER A 210 1.43 6.93 -11.82
CA SER A 210 0.61 5.81 -12.30
C SER A 210 0.94 5.48 -13.75
N VAL A 211 1.25 4.22 -14.01
CA VAL A 211 1.43 3.71 -15.38
C VAL A 211 0.07 3.57 -16.10
N ASN A 212 -1.01 3.38 -15.34
CA ASN A 212 -2.36 3.08 -15.86
C ASN A 212 -3.41 4.15 -15.47
N ASN A 213 -3.00 5.39 -15.20
CA ASN A 213 -3.91 6.46 -14.75
C ASN A 213 -4.72 6.16 -13.47
N ASP A 214 -4.41 5.12 -12.70
CA ASP A 214 -5.01 4.96 -11.41
C ASP A 214 -4.35 5.91 -10.40
N ASN A 215 -5.17 6.48 -9.52
CA ASN A 215 -4.75 7.52 -8.59
C ASN A 215 -3.96 6.98 -7.38
N ASN A 216 -3.40 5.76 -7.48
CA ASN A 216 -2.68 5.08 -6.40
C ASN A 216 -1.17 5.38 -6.40
N ASN A 217 -0.78 6.62 -6.69
CA ASN A 217 0.63 7.01 -6.75
C ASN A 217 0.91 8.22 -5.86
N LEU A 218 2.18 8.40 -5.50
CA LEU A 218 2.59 9.47 -4.60
C LEU A 218 2.33 10.86 -5.18
N LYS A 219 2.51 11.08 -6.49
CA LYS A 219 2.29 12.40 -7.12
C LYS A 219 0.82 12.82 -7.12
N TYR A 220 -0.10 11.88 -7.03
CA TYR A 220 -1.51 12.20 -6.89
C TYR A 220 -1.80 12.95 -5.59
N TYR A 221 -1.19 12.50 -4.48
CA TYR A 221 -1.44 13.05 -3.15
C TYR A 221 -0.41 14.09 -2.71
N TYR A 222 0.83 14.03 -3.23
CA TYR A 222 1.98 14.77 -2.76
C TYR A 222 2.73 15.44 -3.90
N ASN A 223 3.48 16.51 -3.59
CA ASN A 223 4.52 17.01 -4.47
C ASN A 223 5.78 16.18 -4.27
N VAL A 224 6.12 15.37 -5.27
CA VAL A 224 7.27 14.46 -5.22
C VAL A 224 8.41 15.03 -6.03
N GLU A 225 9.56 15.22 -5.41
CA GLU A 225 10.76 15.83 -5.99
C GLU A 225 12.00 15.00 -5.65
N ASP A 226 12.99 14.97 -6.53
CA ASP A 226 14.32 14.47 -6.20
C ASP A 226 15.11 15.56 -5.46
N VAL A 227 15.81 15.16 -4.38
CA VAL A 227 16.56 16.07 -3.52
C VAL A 227 17.98 15.58 -3.39
N ASN A 228 18.93 16.31 -3.96
CA ASN A 228 20.33 15.93 -3.83
C ASN A 228 20.89 16.39 -2.47
N LEU A 229 21.34 15.41 -1.67
CA LEU A 229 21.91 15.67 -0.36
C LEU A 229 23.24 16.44 -0.43
N LYS A 230 23.96 16.31 -1.55
CA LYS A 230 25.32 16.84 -1.75
C LYS A 230 25.37 18.15 -2.58
N GLU A 231 24.23 18.67 -2.98
CA GLU A 231 24.14 19.98 -3.65
C GLU A 231 24.11 21.12 -2.63
N PHE A 232 25.26 21.46 -2.12
CA PHE A 232 25.42 22.58 -1.21
C PHE A 232 25.54 23.90 -1.97
N GLU A 233 24.84 24.93 -1.48
CA GLU A 233 25.26 26.29 -1.79
C GLU A 233 26.54 26.60 -1.03
N VAL A 234 27.49 27.21 -1.71
CA VAL A 234 28.78 27.60 -1.13
C VAL A 234 28.63 28.99 -0.53
N ASP A 235 29.06 29.14 0.70
CA ASP A 235 29.18 30.44 1.34
C ASP A 235 30.27 31.26 0.61
N THR A 236 29.91 32.43 0.09
CA THR A 236 30.80 33.26 -0.75
C THR A 236 31.97 33.84 0.01
N ILE A 237 31.91 33.90 1.34
CA ILE A 237 32.97 34.46 2.20
C ILE A 237 33.95 33.38 2.64
N THR A 238 33.42 32.25 3.07
CA THR A 238 34.23 31.14 3.66
C THR A 238 34.61 30.07 2.66
N ASN A 239 34.03 30.08 1.47
CA ASN A 239 34.16 29.05 0.43
C ASN A 239 33.84 27.63 0.94
N LYS A 240 32.97 27.53 1.95
CA LYS A 240 32.54 26.26 2.56
C LYS A 240 31.07 25.96 2.27
N PRO A 241 30.66 24.68 2.28
CA PRO A 241 29.26 24.30 2.14
C PRO A 241 28.39 24.95 3.23
N ASN A 242 27.30 25.58 2.82
CA ASN A 242 26.33 26.16 3.77
C ASN A 242 25.38 25.08 4.29
N ILE A 243 25.77 24.45 5.41
CA ILE A 243 25.04 23.34 6.03
C ILE A 243 23.64 23.78 6.48
N THR A 244 23.55 24.98 7.08
CA THR A 244 22.26 25.52 7.58
C THR A 244 21.26 25.70 6.43
N LYS A 245 21.70 26.23 5.29
CA LYS A 245 20.84 26.42 4.13
C LYS A 245 20.37 25.10 3.55
N GLN A 246 21.28 24.11 3.48
CA GLN A 246 20.94 22.75 3.04
C GLN A 246 19.93 22.11 3.99
N LEU A 247 20.12 22.19 5.30
CA LEU A 247 19.17 21.69 6.27
C LEU A 247 17.79 22.35 6.12
N ASN A 248 17.74 23.66 5.97
CA ASN A 248 16.47 24.39 5.76
C ASN A 248 15.78 23.96 4.46
N LYS A 249 16.54 23.64 3.39
CA LYS A 249 16.00 23.06 2.16
C LYS A 249 15.35 21.69 2.43
N LEU A 250 16.01 20.83 3.21
CA LEU A 250 15.48 19.51 3.57
C LEU A 250 14.22 19.63 4.45
N LEU A 251 14.16 20.57 5.38
CA LEU A 251 13.02 20.78 6.28
C LEU A 251 11.73 21.21 5.57
N ASN A 252 11.80 21.64 4.32
CA ASN A 252 10.61 21.88 3.49
C ASN A 252 9.87 20.59 3.09
N TYR A 253 10.53 19.45 3.19
CA TYR A 253 9.94 18.15 2.88
C TYR A 253 9.35 17.51 4.14
N LYS A 254 8.13 17.00 4.03
CA LYS A 254 7.46 16.30 5.14
C LYS A 254 8.03 14.92 5.39
N VAL A 255 8.50 14.27 4.33
CA VAL A 255 9.14 12.96 4.34
C VAL A 255 10.32 12.99 3.37
N LEU A 256 11.46 12.44 3.77
CA LEU A 256 12.56 12.10 2.87
C LEU A 256 12.64 10.58 2.73
N ILE A 257 12.75 10.12 1.49
CA ILE A 257 12.84 8.70 1.13
C ILE A 257 14.25 8.42 0.62
N ILE A 258 14.90 7.44 1.22
CA ILE A 258 16.24 6.96 0.83
C ILE A 258 16.04 5.56 0.26
N ALA A 259 16.13 5.45 -1.07
CA ALA A 259 15.77 4.25 -1.80
C ALA A 259 17.01 3.52 -2.35
N LYS A 260 17.40 2.43 -1.69
CA LYS A 260 18.48 1.53 -2.11
C LYS A 260 19.82 2.25 -2.37
N PRO A 261 20.38 2.96 -1.39
CA PRO A 261 21.69 3.58 -1.52
C PRO A 261 22.77 2.52 -1.72
N THR A 262 23.77 2.84 -2.54
CA THR A 262 24.91 1.94 -2.86
C THR A 262 26.26 2.55 -2.49
N ILE A 263 26.30 3.85 -2.19
CA ILE A 263 27.49 4.60 -1.82
C ILE A 263 27.41 4.99 -0.35
N ALA A 264 28.52 4.80 0.37
CA ALA A 264 28.61 5.10 1.79
C ALA A 264 28.31 6.56 2.13
N PHE A 265 27.55 6.79 3.20
CA PHE A 265 27.28 8.11 3.75
C PHE A 265 28.52 8.66 4.44
N ASN A 266 28.91 9.88 4.09
CA ASN A 266 29.97 10.59 4.78
C ASN A 266 29.47 11.25 6.08
N LYS A 267 30.36 11.86 6.85
CA LYS A 267 30.01 12.49 8.13
C LYS A 267 28.97 13.62 7.98
N LEU A 268 29.04 14.37 6.89
CA LEU A 268 28.13 15.48 6.62
C LEU A 268 26.75 14.98 6.19
N ASP A 269 26.71 13.95 5.35
CA ASP A 269 25.45 13.29 4.96
C ASP A 269 24.71 12.81 6.21
N LYS A 270 25.41 12.12 7.12
CA LYS A 270 24.86 11.62 8.38
C LYS A 270 24.36 12.74 9.28
N LEU A 271 25.12 13.84 9.37
CA LEU A 271 24.74 15.01 10.16
C LEU A 271 23.44 15.62 9.63
N LEU A 272 23.31 15.81 8.31
CA LEU A 272 22.11 16.39 7.72
C LEU A 272 20.86 15.52 7.92
N ILE A 273 21.00 14.22 7.72
CA ILE A 273 19.93 13.24 7.95
C ILE A 273 19.49 13.26 9.42
N ASP A 274 20.44 13.25 10.35
CA ASP A 274 20.18 13.29 11.78
C ASP A 274 19.48 14.60 12.19
N GLN A 275 20.01 15.75 11.76
CA GLN A 275 19.42 17.06 12.05
C GLN A 275 18.04 17.23 11.42
N TYR A 276 17.82 16.73 10.21
CA TYR A 276 16.48 16.71 9.61
C TYR A 276 15.49 15.94 10.48
N LEU A 277 15.88 14.75 10.97
CA LEU A 277 15.06 13.92 11.84
C LEU A 277 14.79 14.60 13.20
N MET A 278 15.84 15.16 13.84
CA MET A 278 15.75 15.83 15.14
C MET A 278 14.86 17.11 15.07
N ASN A 279 14.77 17.77 13.94
CA ASN A 279 13.89 18.91 13.73
C ASN A 279 12.47 18.52 13.28
N GLY A 280 12.06 17.24 13.44
CA GLY A 280 10.70 16.77 13.21
C GLY A 280 10.41 16.28 11.78
N GLY A 281 11.43 16.13 10.97
CA GLY A 281 11.36 15.45 9.68
C GLY A 281 11.04 13.96 9.83
N ARG A 282 10.63 13.31 8.77
CA ARG A 282 10.36 11.87 8.71
C ARG A 282 11.21 11.21 7.66
N LEU A 283 11.79 10.08 8.00
CA LEU A 283 12.66 9.31 7.12
C LEU A 283 12.02 7.96 6.80
N LEU A 284 12.08 7.57 5.53
CA LEU A 284 11.73 6.25 5.06
C LEU A 284 12.96 5.66 4.36
N PHE A 285 13.49 4.59 4.93
CA PHE A 285 14.67 3.89 4.42
C PHE A 285 14.27 2.57 3.76
N PHE A 286 14.69 2.38 2.51
CA PHE A 286 14.71 1.09 1.83
C PHE A 286 16.17 0.71 1.63
N ILE A 287 16.68 -0.20 2.46
CA ILE A 287 18.11 -0.52 2.54
C ILE A 287 18.33 -2.02 2.40
N ASP A 288 19.22 -2.37 1.49
CA ASP A 288 19.76 -3.71 1.40
C ASP A 288 20.98 -3.82 2.32
N GLY A 289 20.93 -4.69 3.34
CA GLY A 289 22.07 -4.97 4.21
C GLY A 289 23.17 -5.76 3.51
N VAL A 290 22.81 -6.48 2.45
CA VAL A 290 23.66 -7.35 1.65
C VAL A 290 23.47 -7.08 0.16
N ASN A 291 24.58 -7.01 -0.58
CA ASN A 291 24.57 -6.95 -2.03
C ASN A 291 24.24 -8.32 -2.60
N ALA A 292 23.02 -8.49 -3.11
CA ALA A 292 22.53 -9.70 -3.75
C ALA A 292 21.50 -9.34 -4.82
N SER A 293 21.53 -10.02 -5.96
CA SER A 293 20.58 -9.86 -7.07
C SER A 293 20.43 -11.16 -7.82
N LEU A 294 19.20 -11.47 -8.26
CA LEU A 294 18.95 -12.64 -9.11
C LEU A 294 19.74 -12.58 -10.43
N ASP A 295 19.89 -11.38 -10.99
CA ASP A 295 20.67 -11.16 -12.21
C ASP A 295 22.13 -11.57 -12.06
N SER A 296 22.66 -11.57 -10.84
CA SER A 296 24.03 -12.03 -10.55
C SER A 296 24.22 -13.53 -10.75
N LEU A 297 23.13 -14.32 -10.91
CA LEU A 297 23.18 -15.73 -11.28
C LEU A 297 23.39 -15.95 -12.78
N ASN A 298 23.14 -14.94 -13.62
CA ASN A 298 23.28 -15.01 -15.07
C ASN A 298 24.76 -14.96 -15.53
N ASN A 299 25.67 -15.56 -14.75
CA ASN A 299 27.07 -15.68 -15.08
C ASN A 299 27.44 -17.13 -15.45
N LYS A 300 28.61 -17.33 -16.05
CA LYS A 300 29.08 -18.66 -16.49
C LYS A 300 29.16 -19.69 -15.35
N ASN A 301 29.29 -19.25 -14.10
CA ASN A 301 29.47 -20.14 -12.95
C ASN A 301 28.12 -20.56 -12.32
N GLY A 302 26.99 -19.90 -12.66
CA GLY A 302 25.67 -20.18 -12.11
C GLY A 302 25.55 -19.90 -10.59
N TYR A 303 26.48 -19.15 -10.02
CA TYR A 303 26.43 -18.70 -8.62
C TYR A 303 27.11 -17.36 -8.46
N PHE A 304 26.83 -16.68 -7.33
CA PHE A 304 27.56 -15.52 -6.87
C PHE A 304 27.79 -15.59 -5.37
N ILE A 305 28.71 -14.77 -4.87
CA ILE A 305 28.96 -14.62 -3.44
C ILE A 305 28.34 -13.32 -2.99
N SER A 306 27.45 -13.40 -2.01
CA SER A 306 26.87 -12.22 -1.39
C SER A 306 27.94 -11.44 -0.60
N SER A 307 27.78 -10.13 -0.50
CA SER A 307 28.70 -9.28 0.26
C SER A 307 27.93 -8.24 1.08
N LYS A 308 28.48 -7.86 2.23
CA LYS A 308 27.91 -6.77 3.05
C LYS A 308 27.83 -5.49 2.22
N ASN A 309 26.72 -4.76 2.33
CA ASN A 309 26.59 -3.42 1.78
C ASN A 309 27.12 -2.39 2.81
N ASN A 310 28.29 -1.83 2.55
CA ASN A 310 28.98 -0.95 3.49
C ASN A 310 28.54 0.52 3.32
N LEU A 311 27.40 0.87 3.87
CA LEU A 311 26.80 2.21 3.76
C LEU A 311 27.31 3.22 4.80
N ASN A 312 28.08 2.77 5.81
CA ASN A 312 28.60 3.63 6.90
C ASN A 312 27.51 4.40 7.67
N ILE A 313 26.31 3.79 7.87
CA ILE A 313 25.19 4.39 8.58
C ILE A 313 24.74 3.55 9.79
N ASP A 314 25.36 2.42 10.03
CA ASP A 314 25.01 1.47 11.09
C ASP A 314 25.00 2.12 12.50
N ASP A 315 25.92 3.05 12.75
CA ASP A 315 26.02 3.80 14.01
C ASP A 315 24.81 4.72 14.27
N GLN A 316 24.23 5.30 13.22
CA GLN A 316 23.00 6.08 13.34
C GLN A 316 21.78 5.18 13.58
N PHE A 317 21.66 4.07 12.83
CA PHE A 317 20.58 3.11 13.04
C PHE A 317 20.59 2.55 14.47
N PHE A 318 21.77 2.28 15.01
CA PHE A 318 21.92 1.85 16.40
C PHE A 318 21.37 2.90 17.38
N LYS A 319 21.67 4.19 17.17
CA LYS A 319 21.13 5.30 17.96
C LYS A 319 19.63 5.40 17.81
N TYR A 320 19.09 5.16 16.62
CA TYR A 320 17.63 5.18 16.34
C TYR A 320 16.91 3.94 16.89
N GLY A 321 17.66 2.95 17.37
CA GLY A 321 17.10 1.82 18.12
C GLY A 321 16.91 0.55 17.30
N PHE A 322 17.57 0.39 16.17
CA PHE A 322 17.56 -0.82 15.37
C PHE A 322 18.91 -1.08 14.69
N ARG A 323 19.10 -2.29 14.19
CA ARG A 323 20.27 -2.71 13.43
C ARG A 323 19.83 -3.55 12.24
N ILE A 324 20.36 -3.28 11.07
CA ILE A 324 20.22 -4.14 9.89
C ILE A 324 21.41 -5.11 9.91
N ASN A 325 21.13 -6.41 9.88
CA ASN A 325 22.16 -7.43 9.92
C ASN A 325 22.74 -7.69 8.53
N SER A 326 24.00 -8.17 8.48
CA SER A 326 24.64 -8.58 7.22
C SER A 326 24.31 -10.03 6.92
N ASP A 327 23.02 -10.32 6.74
CA ASP A 327 22.48 -11.63 6.45
C ASP A 327 21.38 -11.55 5.40
N LEU A 328 20.93 -12.70 4.93
CA LEU A 328 19.78 -12.87 4.03
C LEU A 328 18.77 -13.80 4.68
N ILE A 329 17.50 -13.48 4.55
CA ILE A 329 16.41 -14.34 4.99
C ILE A 329 16.08 -15.36 3.91
N GLN A 330 16.02 -16.63 4.31
CA GLN A 330 15.43 -17.73 3.55
C GLN A 330 14.13 -18.13 4.23
N ASP A 331 13.03 -18.19 3.47
CA ASP A 331 11.70 -18.51 3.99
C ASP A 331 11.02 -19.57 3.10
N GLN A 332 10.38 -20.56 3.70
CA GLN A 332 9.55 -21.54 2.97
C GLN A 332 8.33 -20.87 2.35
N ARG A 333 7.83 -19.80 2.96
CA ARG A 333 6.78 -18.94 2.41
C ARG A 333 7.43 -17.90 1.48
N SER A 334 7.75 -18.33 0.26
CA SER A 334 8.42 -17.54 -0.75
C SER A 334 7.69 -17.57 -2.08
N ILE A 335 7.97 -16.59 -2.92
CA ILE A 335 7.45 -16.54 -4.28
C ILE A 335 8.20 -17.52 -5.19
N GLU A 336 7.54 -17.94 -6.26
CA GLU A 336 8.14 -18.76 -7.31
C GLU A 336 8.84 -17.87 -8.33
N ILE A 337 9.98 -18.36 -8.85
CA ILE A 337 10.71 -17.74 -9.95
C ILE A 337 10.68 -18.66 -11.18
N PRO A 338 10.56 -18.12 -12.41
CA PRO A 338 10.64 -18.92 -13.62
C PRO A 338 12.09 -19.32 -13.92
N ILE A 339 12.30 -20.60 -14.17
CA ILE A 339 13.60 -21.15 -14.56
C ILE A 339 13.44 -21.90 -15.88
N ILE A 340 14.36 -21.67 -16.80
CA ILE A 340 14.41 -22.40 -18.07
C ILE A 340 14.98 -23.79 -17.78
N THR A 341 14.13 -24.83 -17.90
CA THR A 341 14.51 -26.24 -17.68
C THR A 341 14.84 -26.98 -18.99
N GLY A 342 14.54 -26.37 -20.13
CA GLY A 342 14.82 -26.97 -21.43
C GLY A 342 14.31 -26.15 -22.61
N TYR A 343 14.39 -26.72 -23.79
CA TYR A 343 13.88 -26.12 -25.02
C TYR A 343 13.04 -27.14 -25.79
N SER A 344 11.87 -26.72 -26.30
CA SER A 344 11.05 -27.48 -27.24
C SER A 344 10.78 -26.62 -28.45
N ASN A 345 11.11 -27.13 -29.65
CA ASN A 345 10.97 -26.41 -30.93
C ASN A 345 11.57 -24.99 -30.90
N ASN A 346 12.77 -24.83 -30.34
CA ASN A 346 13.49 -23.56 -30.11
C ASN A 346 12.77 -22.56 -29.20
N LYS A 347 11.75 -23.00 -28.46
CA LYS A 347 11.10 -22.17 -27.42
C LYS A 347 11.55 -22.64 -26.06
N PRO A 348 11.92 -21.72 -25.12
CA PRO A 348 12.31 -22.10 -23.78
C PRO A 348 11.11 -22.69 -23.03
N ILE A 349 11.33 -23.82 -22.35
CA ILE A 349 10.39 -24.39 -21.39
C ILE A 349 10.72 -23.74 -20.05
N GLN A 350 9.74 -23.07 -19.47
CA GLN A 350 9.88 -22.44 -18.15
C GLN A 350 9.07 -23.22 -17.12
N GLU A 351 9.71 -23.54 -16.01
CA GLU A 351 9.06 -24.10 -14.83
C GLU A 351 9.23 -23.15 -13.64
N PHE A 352 8.26 -23.16 -12.73
CA PHE A 352 8.24 -22.26 -11.59
C PHE A 352 8.70 -22.98 -10.34
N PHE A 353 9.70 -22.41 -9.64
CA PHE A 353 10.28 -22.98 -8.43
C PHE A 353 10.27 -21.95 -7.30
N LYS A 354 9.87 -22.38 -6.09
CA LYS A 354 9.91 -21.50 -4.90
C LYS A 354 11.34 -21.06 -4.62
N TRP A 355 11.55 -19.74 -4.60
CA TRP A 355 12.86 -19.15 -4.34
C TRP A 355 12.95 -18.66 -2.89
N PRO A 356 13.66 -19.37 -1.99
CA PRO A 356 13.65 -19.03 -0.56
C PRO A 356 14.12 -17.63 -0.21
N TYR A 357 14.94 -17.01 -1.05
CA TYR A 357 15.44 -15.64 -0.87
C TYR A 357 14.44 -14.54 -1.27
N TYR A 358 13.23 -14.92 -1.73
CA TYR A 358 12.12 -14.00 -2.01
C TYR A 358 10.94 -14.25 -1.06
N PRO A 359 11.15 -13.96 0.26
CA PRO A 359 10.11 -14.19 1.24
C PRO A 359 8.86 -13.33 0.96
N LEU A 360 7.71 -13.89 1.34
CA LEU A 360 6.44 -13.19 1.41
C LEU A 360 6.21 -12.74 2.86
N LEU A 361 6.52 -11.48 3.13
CA LEU A 361 6.35 -10.89 4.46
C LEU A 361 4.87 -10.59 4.73
N LYS A 362 4.41 -10.90 5.93
CA LYS A 362 3.05 -10.62 6.38
C LYS A 362 3.03 -9.60 7.52
N ASN A 363 1.86 -9.03 7.69
CA ASN A 363 1.57 -8.18 8.84
C ASN A 363 1.88 -8.90 10.16
N SER A 364 2.58 -8.25 11.07
CA SER A 364 2.93 -8.74 12.41
C SER A 364 2.31 -7.91 13.53
N SER A 365 1.52 -6.88 13.21
CA SER A 365 0.94 -5.97 14.20
C SER A 365 -0.39 -5.38 13.75
N ASN A 366 -1.24 -4.97 14.70
CA ASN A 366 -2.48 -4.23 14.42
C ASN A 366 -2.22 -2.75 14.06
N ASN A 367 -1.07 -2.44 13.46
CA ASN A 367 -0.76 -1.08 13.06
C ASN A 367 -1.53 -0.68 11.81
N PRO A 368 -2.14 0.53 11.74
CA PRO A 368 -2.86 0.98 10.54
C PRO A 368 -2.05 0.95 9.25
N ILE A 369 -0.72 1.07 9.33
CA ILE A 369 0.18 1.02 8.16
C ILE A 369 0.18 -0.36 7.51
N SER A 370 0.12 -1.43 8.31
CA SER A 370 0.21 -2.82 7.83
C SER A 370 -1.10 -3.59 7.94
N LYS A 371 -2.16 -2.95 8.48
CA LYS A 371 -3.49 -3.55 8.57
C LYS A 371 -4.08 -3.72 7.17
N ASN A 372 -4.65 -4.88 6.87
CA ASN A 372 -5.30 -5.21 5.60
C ASN A 372 -4.38 -5.12 4.37
N ILE A 373 -3.07 -5.30 4.57
CA ILE A 373 -2.12 -5.43 3.47
C ILE A 373 -1.85 -6.91 3.23
N ASP A 374 -1.94 -7.34 1.98
CA ASP A 374 -1.53 -8.68 1.54
C ASP A 374 -0.05 -8.92 1.79
N ALA A 375 0.37 -10.18 1.66
CA ALA A 375 1.77 -10.53 1.80
C ALA A 375 2.64 -9.79 0.77
N ILE A 376 3.68 -9.12 1.23
CA ILE A 376 4.59 -8.34 0.39
C ILE A 376 5.78 -9.21 0.00
N LYS A 377 5.99 -9.35 -1.31
CA LYS A 377 7.21 -9.93 -1.86
C LYS A 377 8.40 -9.01 -1.56
N CYS A 378 9.46 -9.57 -1.02
CA CYS A 378 10.72 -8.87 -0.81
C CYS A 378 11.88 -9.67 -1.41
N ASP A 379 12.81 -8.98 -2.06
CA ASP A 379 13.92 -9.59 -2.76
C ASP A 379 15.20 -9.48 -1.92
N PHE A 380 15.80 -10.62 -1.54
CA PHE A 380 17.09 -10.70 -0.81
C PHE A 380 17.14 -9.82 0.45
N VAL A 381 16.14 -9.90 1.29
CA VAL A 381 16.04 -9.05 2.50
C VAL A 381 16.96 -9.51 3.61
N SER A 382 17.47 -8.55 4.37
CA SER A 382 18.22 -8.75 5.60
C SER A 382 17.32 -8.70 6.83
N SER A 383 17.73 -9.37 7.91
CA SER A 383 17.03 -9.27 9.19
C SER A 383 17.30 -7.93 9.88
N ILE A 384 16.33 -7.49 10.70
CA ILE A 384 16.42 -6.27 11.50
C ILE A 384 16.28 -6.63 12.97
N ASP A 385 17.27 -6.26 13.80
CA ASP A 385 17.19 -6.36 15.24
C ASP A 385 16.71 -5.06 15.87
N THR A 386 15.92 -5.17 16.92
CA THR A 386 15.54 -4.03 17.74
C THR A 386 16.53 -3.87 18.90
N ILE A 387 17.04 -2.66 19.12
CA ILE A 387 17.96 -2.34 20.20
C ILE A 387 17.16 -1.90 21.44
N LYS A 388 17.48 -2.46 22.59
CA LYS A 388 16.82 -2.11 23.85
C LYS A 388 17.20 -0.68 24.27
N ASN A 389 16.29 0.25 24.08
CA ASN A 389 16.37 1.65 24.50
C ASN A 389 14.96 2.22 24.69
N ASN A 390 14.83 3.50 25.09
CA ASN A 390 13.54 4.14 25.34
C ASN A 390 12.75 4.56 24.10
N ILE A 391 13.28 4.30 22.89
CA ILE A 391 12.58 4.62 21.64
C ILE A 391 11.56 3.52 21.36
N LYS A 392 10.31 3.91 21.10
CA LYS A 392 9.26 2.97 20.71
C LYS A 392 9.55 2.40 19.32
N LYS A 393 9.50 1.08 19.19
CA LYS A 393 9.62 0.35 17.92
C LYS A 393 8.34 -0.40 17.66
N THR A 394 7.95 -0.49 16.40
CA THR A 394 6.81 -1.29 15.96
C THR A 394 7.25 -2.12 14.76
N ILE A 395 7.19 -3.43 14.88
CA ILE A 395 7.42 -4.34 13.77
C ILE A 395 6.15 -4.37 12.93
N LEU A 396 6.23 -3.99 11.67
CA LEU A 396 5.09 -3.94 10.76
C LEU A 396 4.91 -5.25 10.00
N LEU A 397 6.01 -5.81 9.50
CA LEU A 397 6.04 -7.00 8.66
C LEU A 397 7.05 -8.00 9.22
N ALA A 398 6.75 -9.29 9.09
CA ALA A 398 7.65 -10.37 9.49
C ALA A 398 7.63 -11.52 8.46
N SER A 399 8.75 -12.25 8.42
CA SER A 399 8.85 -13.54 7.74
C SER A 399 8.00 -14.61 8.45
N SER A 400 7.88 -15.80 7.86
CA SER A 400 7.18 -16.91 8.52
C SER A 400 8.02 -17.54 9.64
N ASP A 401 7.35 -18.33 10.49
CA ASP A 401 8.01 -19.14 11.53
C ASP A 401 8.95 -20.21 10.92
N LYS A 402 8.80 -20.48 9.62
CA LYS A 402 9.65 -21.35 8.83
C LYS A 402 10.62 -20.54 8.00
N SER A 403 11.39 -19.67 8.65
CA SER A 403 12.43 -18.85 8.06
C SER A 403 13.73 -18.99 8.84
N ARG A 404 14.84 -18.73 8.17
CA ARG A 404 16.17 -18.68 8.78
C ARG A 404 17.00 -17.56 8.17
N THR A 405 18.05 -17.18 8.85
CA THR A 405 19.05 -16.23 8.35
C THR A 405 20.29 -16.96 7.82
N VAL A 406 20.90 -16.41 6.78
CA VAL A 406 22.15 -16.87 6.19
C VAL A 406 23.13 -15.70 6.20
N LEU A 407 24.19 -15.81 6.99
CA LEU A 407 25.20 -14.74 7.12
C LEU A 407 25.91 -14.50 5.78
N SER A 408 26.18 -13.24 5.48
CA SER A 408 27.04 -12.83 4.38
C SER A 408 28.50 -12.71 4.86
N PRO A 409 29.49 -13.17 4.05
CA PRO A 409 29.38 -13.65 2.69
C PRO A 409 28.88 -15.10 2.60
N SER A 410 28.00 -15.38 1.64
CA SER A 410 27.50 -16.72 1.36
C SER A 410 27.39 -16.97 -0.15
N LYS A 411 27.53 -18.23 -0.56
CA LYS A 411 27.32 -18.65 -1.93
C LYS A 411 25.83 -18.79 -2.21
N ILE A 412 25.36 -18.11 -3.24
CA ILE A 412 23.98 -18.18 -3.72
C ILE A 412 23.97 -18.81 -5.11
N SER A 413 23.22 -19.89 -5.29
CA SER A 413 23.09 -20.61 -6.54
C SER A 413 21.72 -21.27 -6.67
N LEU A 414 21.32 -21.63 -7.90
CA LEU A 414 20.08 -22.36 -8.17
C LEU A 414 20.08 -23.78 -7.58
N SER A 415 21.24 -24.34 -7.22
CA SER A 415 21.32 -25.67 -6.58
C SER A 415 20.56 -25.79 -5.25
N ILE A 416 20.19 -24.66 -4.63
CA ILE A 416 19.31 -24.64 -3.44
C ILE A 416 17.91 -25.19 -3.74
N LEU A 417 17.48 -25.19 -5.00
CA LEU A 417 16.17 -25.70 -5.42
C LEU A 417 16.14 -27.24 -5.46
N GLU A 418 17.29 -27.85 -5.76
CA GLU A 418 17.45 -29.31 -5.76
C GLU A 418 17.57 -29.85 -4.33
N ASN A 419 18.27 -29.10 -3.48
CA ASN A 419 18.51 -29.48 -2.08
C ASN A 419 18.10 -28.32 -1.16
N PRO A 420 16.78 -28.10 -0.95
CA PRO A 420 16.32 -27.02 -0.07
C PRO A 420 16.83 -27.26 1.35
N PRO A 421 17.39 -26.22 1.99
CA PRO A 421 17.89 -26.36 3.33
C PRO A 421 16.75 -26.66 4.32
N PRO A 422 17.03 -27.43 5.38
CA PRO A 422 16.08 -27.59 6.46
C PRO A 422 15.83 -26.25 7.16
N ILE A 423 14.57 -25.88 7.30
CA ILE A 423 14.09 -24.67 7.99
C ILE A 423 13.16 -25.09 9.12
#